data_165e791703e0d4cdb7d1ae2996f8f90b
#
_entry.id   165e791703e0d4cdb7d1ae2996f8f90b
#
_cell.length_a   1.000
_cell.length_b   1.000
_cell.length_c   1.000
_cell.angle_alpha   90.00
_cell.angle_beta   90.00
_cell.angle_gamma   90.00
#
_symmetry.space_group_name_H-M   'P 1'
#
loop_
_entity.id
_entity.type
_entity.pdbx_description
1 polymer ?
#
loop_
_entity_poly.entity_id
_entity_poly.type
_entity_poly.pdbx_seq_one_letter_code
_entity_poly.pdbx_strand_id
1 'polypeptide(L)'
;MKTTLNLFFFTLLLIYGCSASIEETKTSALDYPPDLNIITRNEWGWQPGEKPLAQHQVNKITLHHGGEFFPEDKDPVDYLRNLQSWSRTEKGWMDIPYHFMIDLKGNIYEARPINYPGDTNTDYDVSGHALICVMGNYEVQKLSKEQLKAVVELTSFLVKKFDVPLDEIKGHKDYASTLCPGEDFYKFIRDNTIQKLVAQKIAGLQINYGELLKTGPLVKTGIEVLRDRNFNILKGKRVGLVTNPTGVDSKLKSTVDILFEVPDINLVALFGPEHGVRGNYAAGDYVEFYIDEYTKLPVYSLYGKTHKPDSSILKDIDVLVYDIQDVGCRSYTYISTMGLIMEAASENNIEVVVLDRPNPLGGNRVEGGLVEEGHFTFVSMFKIPYVYGLTCGELAQLINEEGMLRGGAKCKLTVVPMEGWNRGMYFEEIGLPWVPTSPHIPHMYSPFYYVSSGIVGELNAISIGVGYTLPFQTFAAEWIDSKKLADKMNSYGIEGVTFRPISYKPFYAFGMGKNLHGVETHILDYRNVKLMPIQFYFIKAVKELYPEENLFKDENKSRFKMFDNVVGTSKVREVLNSNFSVEDLKPFFEKEASEFREFSKKYFLYK
;
A
#
# COMPACT_ATOMS: atom_id res chain seq x y z
N MET A 1 -25.05 -101.91 -29.76
CA MET A 1 -25.00 -101.19 -28.51
C MET A 1 -24.28 -99.91 -28.82
N LYS A 2 -24.85 -98.79 -28.54
CA LYS A 2 -24.57 -97.49 -29.09
C LYS A 2 -23.36 -96.84 -28.37
N THR A 3 -22.37 -96.45 -29.13
CA THR A 3 -21.22 -95.67 -28.71
C THR A 3 -21.45 -94.19 -29.14
N THR A 4 -21.48 -93.30 -28.12
CA THR A 4 -21.71 -91.88 -28.33
C THR A 4 -20.30 -91.18 -28.39
N LEU A 5 -20.07 -90.49 -29.48
CA LEU A 5 -18.86 -89.69 -29.74
C LEU A 5 -19.02 -88.25 -29.20
N ASN A 6 -18.25 -87.85 -28.21
CA ASN A 6 -18.23 -86.49 -27.74
C ASN A 6 -17.20 -85.65 -28.50
N LEU A 7 -17.73 -84.63 -29.20
CA LEU A 7 -16.91 -83.64 -29.95
C LEU A 7 -16.59 -82.47 -29.02
N PHE A 8 -15.28 -82.26 -28.68
CA PHE A 8 -14.80 -81.13 -27.96
C PHE A 8 -14.59 -79.94 -28.93
N PHE A 9 -15.40 -78.90 -28.77
CA PHE A 9 -15.18 -77.61 -29.45
C PHE A 9 -14.17 -76.80 -28.63
N PHE A 10 -12.96 -76.59 -29.13
CA PHE A 10 -11.99 -75.60 -28.61
C PHE A 10 -12.38 -74.24 -29.17
N THR A 11 -12.95 -73.37 -28.31
CA THR A 11 -13.17 -71.98 -28.63
C THR A 11 -11.87 -71.23 -28.38
N LEU A 12 -11.23 -70.79 -29.44
CA LEU A 12 -10.08 -69.91 -29.40
C LEU A 12 -10.56 -68.50 -29.07
N LEU A 13 -10.42 -68.05 -27.79
CA LEU A 13 -10.63 -66.66 -27.42
C LEU A 13 -9.45 -65.88 -27.90
N LEU A 14 -9.60 -65.15 -29.02
CA LEU A 14 -8.72 -64.08 -29.43
C LEU A 14 -8.83 -62.95 -28.41
N ILE A 15 -7.81 -62.82 -27.54
CA ILE A 15 -7.64 -61.65 -26.71
C ILE A 15 -7.11 -60.54 -27.66
N TYR A 16 -8.03 -59.71 -28.14
CA TYR A 16 -7.65 -58.39 -28.64
C TYR A 16 -7.23 -57.57 -27.43
N GLY A 17 -5.96 -57.62 -27.04
CA GLY A 17 -5.38 -56.73 -26.10
C GLY A 17 -5.41 -55.30 -26.65
N CYS A 18 -6.06 -54.44 -25.93
CA CYS A 18 -6.12 -53.00 -26.17
C CYS A 18 -4.73 -52.40 -26.35
N SER A 19 -4.31 -52.21 -27.58
CA SER A 19 -3.18 -51.29 -27.95
C SER A 19 -3.69 -49.89 -28.28
N ALA A 20 -4.95 -49.59 -27.94
CA ALA A 20 -5.59 -48.30 -28.20
C ALA A 20 -5.21 -47.18 -27.19
N SER A 21 -4.48 -47.49 -26.09
CA SER A 21 -4.24 -46.51 -25.03
C SER A 21 -2.98 -45.67 -25.21
N ILE A 22 -2.07 -45.98 -26.12
CA ILE A 22 -0.77 -45.27 -26.27
C ILE A 22 -0.83 -44.19 -27.36
N GLU A 23 -1.67 -44.34 -28.37
CA GLU A 23 -1.87 -43.34 -29.43
C GLU A 23 -2.76 -42.15 -29.00
N GLU A 24 -3.79 -42.42 -28.20
CA GLU A 24 -4.69 -41.36 -27.69
C GLU A 24 -3.99 -40.34 -26.75
N THR A 25 -2.90 -40.72 -26.11
CA THR A 25 -2.17 -39.81 -25.20
C THR A 25 -1.21 -38.87 -25.91
N LYS A 26 -0.86 -39.13 -27.17
CA LYS A 26 0.05 -38.28 -27.99
C LYS A 26 -0.69 -37.09 -28.64
N THR A 27 -1.98 -37.18 -28.86
CA THR A 27 -2.78 -36.08 -29.38
C THR A 27 -3.30 -35.20 -28.24
N SER A 28 -3.39 -33.89 -28.45
CA SER A 28 -3.98 -32.99 -27.48
C SER A 28 -5.44 -33.39 -27.20
N ALA A 29 -5.80 -33.47 -25.92
CA ALA A 29 -7.18 -33.72 -25.50
C ALA A 29 -8.09 -32.49 -25.68
N LEU A 30 -7.50 -31.33 -26.04
CA LEU A 30 -8.20 -30.05 -26.18
C LEU A 30 -8.09 -29.54 -27.61
N ASP A 31 -9.17 -28.98 -28.11
CA ASP A 31 -9.24 -28.26 -29.37
C ASP A 31 -8.95 -26.78 -29.08
N TYR A 32 -7.73 -26.33 -29.35
CA TYR A 32 -7.27 -24.98 -29.05
C TYR A 32 -7.67 -23.99 -30.14
N PRO A 33 -8.09 -22.77 -29.77
CA PRO A 33 -8.35 -21.72 -30.75
C PRO A 33 -7.07 -21.29 -31.44
N PRO A 34 -7.11 -20.92 -32.75
CA PRO A 34 -5.91 -20.61 -33.54
C PRO A 34 -5.10 -19.40 -33.05
N ASP A 35 -5.72 -18.51 -32.28
CA ASP A 35 -5.10 -17.34 -31.69
C ASP A 35 -4.38 -17.61 -30.36
N LEU A 36 -4.48 -18.83 -29.83
CA LEU A 36 -3.76 -19.25 -28.64
C LEU A 36 -2.46 -19.98 -29.05
N ASN A 37 -1.32 -19.34 -28.78
CA ASN A 37 0.00 -19.87 -29.17
C ASN A 37 0.40 -21.08 -28.30
N ILE A 38 -0.14 -22.26 -28.63
CA ILE A 38 0.12 -23.53 -27.94
C ILE A 38 1.14 -24.35 -28.73
N ILE A 39 2.19 -24.79 -28.06
CA ILE A 39 3.14 -25.82 -28.53
C ILE A 39 2.68 -27.14 -27.91
N THR A 40 2.17 -28.03 -28.76
CA THR A 40 1.62 -29.31 -28.33
C THR A 40 2.68 -30.28 -27.83
N ARG A 41 2.27 -31.32 -27.11
CA ARG A 41 3.14 -32.38 -26.61
C ARG A 41 3.97 -33.03 -27.72
N ASN A 42 3.38 -33.23 -28.91
CA ASN A 42 4.08 -33.81 -30.03
C ASN A 42 5.21 -32.93 -30.59
N GLU A 43 4.99 -31.62 -30.60
CA GLU A 43 5.95 -30.65 -31.15
C GLU A 43 7.22 -30.53 -30.32
N TRP A 44 7.13 -30.59 -28.97
CA TRP A 44 8.33 -30.50 -28.13
C TRP A 44 8.93 -31.86 -27.72
N GLY A 45 8.33 -32.98 -28.15
CA GLY A 45 8.88 -34.33 -27.96
C GLY A 45 8.55 -34.97 -26.61
N TRP A 46 7.37 -34.62 -26.04
CA TRP A 46 6.84 -35.25 -24.82
C TRP A 46 6.77 -36.78 -24.96
N GLN A 47 7.07 -37.49 -23.89
CA GLN A 47 6.98 -38.93 -23.83
C GLN A 47 5.78 -39.36 -22.93
N PRO A 48 4.96 -40.35 -23.34
CA PRO A 48 3.87 -40.84 -22.52
C PRO A 48 4.36 -41.49 -21.23
N GLY A 49 3.59 -41.40 -20.15
CA GLY A 49 3.85 -42.10 -18.90
C GLY A 49 3.39 -43.55 -18.94
N GLU A 50 4.00 -44.40 -18.11
CA GLU A 50 3.70 -45.85 -18.08
C GLU A 50 2.57 -46.23 -17.11
N LYS A 51 2.17 -45.34 -16.20
CA LYS A 51 1.19 -45.63 -15.16
C LYS A 51 -0.16 -44.97 -15.45
N PRO A 52 -1.26 -45.73 -15.50
CA PRO A 52 -2.61 -45.14 -15.59
C PRO A 52 -2.96 -44.45 -14.26
N LEU A 53 -3.45 -43.21 -14.35
CA LEU A 53 -4.03 -42.47 -13.23
C LEU A 53 -5.58 -42.45 -13.36
N ALA A 54 -6.23 -42.24 -12.21
CA ALA A 54 -7.66 -41.90 -12.22
C ALA A 54 -7.83 -40.53 -12.89
N GLN A 55 -8.78 -40.44 -13.82
CA GLN A 55 -9.12 -39.16 -14.45
C GLN A 55 -9.86 -38.25 -13.47
N HIS A 56 -9.72 -36.94 -13.67
CA HIS A 56 -10.47 -35.92 -12.92
C HIS A 56 -11.25 -34.98 -13.86
N GLN A 57 -12.14 -34.19 -13.27
CA GLN A 57 -12.81 -33.10 -13.98
C GLN A 57 -12.29 -31.78 -13.45
N VAL A 58 -11.86 -30.89 -14.36
CA VAL A 58 -11.34 -29.56 -14.00
C VAL A 58 -12.48 -28.66 -13.53
N ASN A 59 -12.33 -28.07 -12.35
CA ASN A 59 -13.23 -27.08 -11.78
C ASN A 59 -12.49 -25.92 -11.05
N LYS A 60 -11.16 -25.94 -11.09
CA LYS A 60 -10.26 -24.91 -10.52
C LYS A 60 -9.08 -24.67 -11.43
N ILE A 61 -8.49 -23.49 -11.34
CA ILE A 61 -7.24 -23.15 -12.02
C ILE A 61 -6.25 -22.66 -10.98
N THR A 62 -5.06 -23.28 -10.94
CA THR A 62 -4.01 -22.88 -10.02
C THR A 62 -2.77 -22.43 -10.76
N LEU A 63 -2.31 -21.22 -10.41
CA LEU A 63 -1.17 -20.55 -11.01
C LEU A 63 0.08 -20.81 -10.18
N HIS A 64 1.15 -21.22 -10.85
CA HIS A 64 2.44 -21.60 -10.29
C HIS A 64 3.58 -20.86 -10.96
N HIS A 65 4.76 -20.88 -10.33
CA HIS A 65 6.05 -20.57 -10.98
C HIS A 65 6.99 -21.77 -10.94
N GLY A 66 8.03 -21.72 -11.77
CA GLY A 66 9.06 -22.78 -11.79
C GLY A 66 9.92 -22.84 -10.53
N GLY A 67 10.01 -21.74 -9.78
CA GLY A 67 10.76 -21.65 -8.52
C GLY A 67 12.27 -21.47 -8.69
N GLU A 68 12.82 -21.67 -9.88
CA GLU A 68 14.22 -21.42 -10.23
C GLU A 68 14.34 -20.24 -11.17
N PHE A 69 15.45 -19.48 -11.06
CA PHE A 69 15.75 -18.42 -12.01
C PHE A 69 15.85 -19.00 -13.42
N PHE A 70 15.08 -18.45 -14.37
CA PHE A 70 15.07 -18.89 -15.76
C PHE A 70 15.75 -17.80 -16.61
N PRO A 71 16.99 -18.01 -17.08
CA PRO A 71 17.70 -17.04 -17.91
C PRO A 71 17.15 -17.01 -19.34
N GLU A 72 17.33 -15.88 -20.03
CA GLU A 72 16.78 -15.65 -21.39
C GLU A 72 17.34 -16.59 -22.47
N ASP A 73 18.55 -17.08 -22.28
CA ASP A 73 19.25 -17.99 -23.18
C ASP A 73 18.97 -19.48 -22.94
N LYS A 74 18.21 -19.81 -21.87
CA LYS A 74 17.84 -21.20 -21.58
C LYS A 74 16.75 -21.69 -22.53
N ASP A 75 16.98 -22.83 -23.18
CA ASP A 75 16.00 -23.45 -24.08
C ASP A 75 14.80 -24.01 -23.27
N PRO A 76 13.57 -23.58 -23.56
CA PRO A 76 12.39 -24.06 -22.86
C PRO A 76 12.08 -25.55 -23.12
N VAL A 77 12.38 -26.05 -24.31
CA VAL A 77 12.11 -27.45 -24.68
C VAL A 77 13.07 -28.39 -23.94
N ASP A 78 14.33 -28.03 -23.84
CA ASP A 78 15.31 -28.79 -23.06
C ASP A 78 14.96 -28.76 -21.57
N TYR A 79 14.48 -27.61 -21.08
CA TYR A 79 13.97 -27.52 -19.71
C TYR A 79 12.78 -28.46 -19.46
N LEU A 80 11.79 -28.50 -20.36
CA LEU A 80 10.63 -29.39 -20.26
C LEU A 80 11.03 -30.87 -20.26
N ARG A 81 11.95 -31.27 -21.16
CA ARG A 81 12.45 -32.64 -21.22
C ARG A 81 13.17 -33.05 -19.93
N ASN A 82 14.00 -32.17 -19.41
CA ASN A 82 14.71 -32.39 -18.16
C ASN A 82 13.74 -32.46 -16.97
N LEU A 83 12.75 -31.58 -16.92
CA LEU A 83 11.71 -31.58 -15.88
C LEU A 83 10.87 -32.85 -15.95
N GLN A 84 10.52 -33.34 -17.13
CA GLN A 84 9.79 -34.61 -17.31
C GLN A 84 10.62 -35.79 -16.81
N SER A 85 11.90 -35.85 -17.19
CA SER A 85 12.82 -36.91 -16.73
C SER A 85 12.98 -36.90 -15.22
N TRP A 86 13.28 -35.73 -14.65
CA TRP A 86 13.43 -35.54 -13.20
C TRP A 86 12.16 -35.92 -12.42
N SER A 87 10.98 -35.49 -12.92
CA SER A 87 9.69 -35.79 -12.29
C SER A 87 9.47 -37.31 -12.17
N ARG A 88 9.90 -38.07 -13.16
CA ARG A 88 9.76 -39.54 -13.18
C ARG A 88 10.80 -40.26 -12.35
N THR A 89 12.08 -39.85 -12.49
CA THR A 89 13.20 -40.55 -11.87
C THR A 89 13.38 -40.20 -10.39
N GLU A 90 13.28 -38.93 -10.05
CA GLU A 90 13.56 -38.45 -8.70
C GLU A 90 12.31 -38.35 -7.83
N LYS A 91 11.16 -37.98 -8.44
CA LYS A 91 9.89 -37.82 -7.69
C LYS A 91 8.96 -39.03 -7.77
N GLY A 92 9.20 -39.92 -8.73
CA GLY A 92 8.30 -41.04 -8.99
C GLY A 92 6.91 -40.61 -9.49
N TRP A 93 6.79 -39.36 -9.96
CA TRP A 93 5.58 -38.85 -10.57
C TRP A 93 5.38 -39.44 -11.96
N MET A 94 4.13 -39.46 -12.45
CA MET A 94 3.83 -39.95 -13.79
C MET A 94 4.45 -39.06 -14.86
N ASP A 95 4.46 -37.75 -14.67
CA ASP A 95 4.82 -36.74 -15.65
C ASP A 95 5.22 -35.42 -14.99
N ILE A 96 5.52 -34.38 -15.80
CA ILE A 96 5.61 -33.00 -15.35
C ILE A 96 4.42 -32.70 -14.43
N PRO A 97 4.61 -32.02 -13.27
CA PRO A 97 3.52 -31.80 -12.32
C PRO A 97 2.40 -30.86 -12.82
N TYR A 98 2.68 -30.09 -13.88
CA TYR A 98 1.78 -29.08 -14.43
C TYR A 98 1.15 -29.50 -15.76
N HIS A 99 -0.04 -28.97 -16.06
CA HIS A 99 -0.74 -29.21 -17.33
C HIS A 99 -0.23 -28.30 -18.44
N PHE A 100 0.17 -27.09 -18.09
CA PHE A 100 0.73 -26.11 -19.02
C PHE A 100 1.95 -25.42 -18.41
N MET A 101 2.93 -25.14 -19.29
CA MET A 101 4.11 -24.36 -18.94
C MET A 101 4.18 -23.14 -19.87
N ILE A 102 4.58 -21.97 -19.34
CA ILE A 102 4.68 -20.71 -20.11
C ILE A 102 6.10 -20.19 -20.00
N ASP A 103 6.79 -20.02 -21.14
CA ASP A 103 8.16 -19.50 -21.19
C ASP A 103 8.23 -17.96 -21.07
N LEU A 104 9.44 -17.39 -21.07
CA LEU A 104 9.66 -15.94 -20.96
C LEU A 104 9.08 -15.14 -22.14
N LYS A 105 8.89 -15.76 -23.30
CA LYS A 105 8.33 -15.15 -24.51
C LYS A 105 6.81 -15.30 -24.62
N GLY A 106 6.19 -15.96 -23.63
CA GLY A 106 4.75 -16.21 -23.61
C GLY A 106 4.31 -17.38 -24.49
N ASN A 107 5.24 -18.23 -24.96
CA ASN A 107 4.85 -19.48 -25.60
C ASN A 107 4.28 -20.42 -24.54
N ILE A 108 3.16 -21.08 -24.87
CA ILE A 108 2.45 -21.99 -23.98
C ILE A 108 2.75 -23.43 -24.44
N TYR A 109 3.31 -24.23 -23.54
CA TYR A 109 3.62 -25.62 -23.79
C TYR A 109 2.58 -26.51 -23.11
N GLU A 110 1.93 -27.37 -23.87
CA GLU A 110 1.10 -28.44 -23.33
C GLU A 110 2.01 -29.48 -22.68
N ALA A 111 1.79 -29.78 -21.39
CA ALA A 111 2.64 -30.70 -20.63
C ALA A 111 1.84 -31.96 -20.22
N ARG A 112 1.50 -32.14 -18.96
CA ARG A 112 0.68 -33.29 -18.51
C ARG A 112 -0.70 -33.25 -19.17
N PRO A 113 -1.26 -34.40 -19.63
CA PRO A 113 -2.64 -34.42 -20.11
C PRO A 113 -3.64 -33.93 -19.04
N ILE A 114 -4.50 -32.96 -19.40
CA ILE A 114 -5.36 -32.23 -18.47
C ILE A 114 -6.45 -33.07 -17.80
N ASN A 115 -6.75 -34.22 -18.36
CA ASN A 115 -7.72 -35.17 -17.78
C ASN A 115 -7.15 -35.99 -16.60
N TYR A 116 -5.88 -35.82 -16.26
CA TYR A 116 -5.26 -36.46 -15.09
C TYR A 116 -4.82 -35.39 -14.10
N PRO A 117 -4.97 -35.61 -12.78
CA PRO A 117 -4.52 -34.64 -11.78
C PRO A 117 -3.01 -34.41 -11.88
N GLY A 118 -2.57 -33.20 -11.56
CA GLY A 118 -1.16 -32.85 -11.47
C GLY A 118 -0.47 -33.50 -10.26
N ASP A 119 0.76 -33.04 -9.97
CA ASP A 119 1.50 -33.38 -8.75
C ASP A 119 1.98 -32.12 -8.03
N THR A 120 2.29 -32.24 -6.74
CA THR A 120 2.79 -31.16 -5.91
C THR A 120 3.76 -31.68 -4.85
N ASN A 121 4.68 -30.83 -4.38
CA ASN A 121 5.52 -31.10 -3.20
C ASN A 121 4.90 -30.60 -1.89
N THR A 122 3.66 -30.12 -1.92
CA THR A 122 2.95 -29.54 -0.76
C THR A 122 1.68 -30.33 -0.45
N ASP A 123 1.09 -30.12 0.72
CA ASP A 123 -0.02 -30.91 1.24
C ASP A 123 -1.39 -30.34 0.82
N TYR A 124 -1.67 -30.22 -0.48
CA TYR A 124 -3.03 -29.94 -0.94
C TYR A 124 -3.47 -30.92 -2.03
N ASP A 125 -4.79 -31.14 -2.10
CA ASP A 125 -5.37 -32.01 -3.13
C ASP A 125 -5.40 -31.29 -4.48
N VAL A 126 -4.66 -31.82 -5.46
CA VAL A 126 -4.59 -31.30 -6.82
C VAL A 126 -5.72 -31.80 -7.74
N SER A 127 -6.63 -32.62 -7.21
CA SER A 127 -7.78 -33.12 -7.98
C SER A 127 -8.73 -31.97 -8.35
N GLY A 128 -9.14 -31.91 -9.60
CA GLY A 128 -9.96 -30.82 -10.13
C GLY A 128 -9.20 -29.56 -10.53
N HIS A 129 -7.89 -29.48 -10.30
CA HIS A 129 -7.10 -28.30 -10.65
C HIS A 129 -6.46 -28.40 -12.04
N ALA A 130 -6.67 -27.38 -12.89
CA ALA A 130 -5.80 -27.12 -14.02
C ALA A 130 -4.57 -26.35 -13.54
N LEU A 131 -3.39 -26.93 -13.60
CA LEU A 131 -2.15 -26.35 -13.07
C LEU A 131 -1.39 -25.66 -14.22
N ILE A 132 -1.22 -24.35 -14.13
CA ILE A 132 -0.45 -23.52 -15.08
C ILE A 132 0.82 -23.04 -14.38
N CYS A 133 1.98 -23.33 -14.94
CA CYS A 133 3.26 -22.91 -14.40
C CYS A 133 3.95 -21.91 -15.34
N VAL A 134 4.34 -20.76 -14.83
CA VAL A 134 5.15 -19.78 -15.54
C VAL A 134 6.62 -20.05 -15.21
N MET A 135 7.46 -20.28 -16.26
CA MET A 135 8.88 -20.58 -16.12
C MET A 135 9.60 -19.35 -15.53
N GLY A 136 10.32 -19.55 -14.44
CA GLY A 136 11.04 -18.51 -13.71
C GLY A 136 10.81 -18.56 -12.21
N ASN A 137 11.50 -17.68 -11.49
CA ASN A 137 11.33 -17.45 -10.05
C ASN A 137 10.87 -16.01 -9.79
N TYR A 138 9.58 -15.81 -9.55
CA TYR A 138 8.97 -14.49 -9.37
C TYR A 138 9.06 -13.94 -7.94
N GLU A 139 9.93 -14.53 -7.11
CA GLU A 139 10.50 -13.85 -5.93
C GLU A 139 11.66 -12.90 -6.34
N VAL A 140 12.37 -13.22 -7.43
CA VAL A 140 13.56 -12.48 -7.87
C VAL A 140 13.53 -12.03 -9.34
N GLN A 141 12.62 -12.56 -10.15
CA GLN A 141 12.36 -12.14 -11.53
C GLN A 141 11.07 -11.33 -11.63
N LYS A 142 10.94 -10.58 -12.73
CA LYS A 142 9.70 -9.84 -13.05
C LYS A 142 8.91 -10.58 -14.11
N LEU A 143 7.58 -10.61 -13.93
CA LEU A 143 6.67 -11.17 -14.93
C LEU A 143 6.69 -10.30 -16.20
N SER A 144 6.92 -10.92 -17.37
CA SER A 144 6.91 -10.18 -18.64
C SER A 144 5.50 -9.92 -19.15
N LYS A 145 5.38 -8.95 -20.07
CA LYS A 145 4.11 -8.65 -20.75
C LYS A 145 3.59 -9.86 -21.52
N GLU A 146 4.49 -10.57 -22.19
CA GLU A 146 4.21 -11.76 -22.99
C GLU A 146 3.71 -12.89 -22.09
N GLN A 147 4.32 -13.08 -20.92
CA GLN A 147 3.89 -14.07 -19.95
C GLN A 147 2.52 -13.74 -19.33
N LEU A 148 2.31 -12.49 -18.90
CA LEU A 148 1.00 -12.08 -18.37
C LEU A 148 -0.11 -12.25 -19.40
N LYS A 149 0.17 -11.89 -20.66
CA LYS A 149 -0.76 -12.09 -21.78
C LYS A 149 -1.09 -13.57 -21.94
N ALA A 150 -0.07 -14.45 -22.00
CA ALA A 150 -0.24 -15.89 -22.16
C ALA A 150 -1.04 -16.51 -20.99
N VAL A 151 -0.75 -16.10 -19.75
CA VAL A 151 -1.53 -16.52 -18.58
C VAL A 151 -3.00 -16.17 -18.74
N VAL A 152 -3.32 -14.92 -19.08
CA VAL A 152 -4.71 -14.46 -19.22
C VAL A 152 -5.41 -15.17 -20.38
N GLU A 153 -4.76 -15.35 -21.52
CA GLU A 153 -5.34 -16.01 -22.71
C GLU A 153 -5.62 -17.48 -22.44
N LEU A 154 -4.64 -18.22 -21.90
CA LEU A 154 -4.81 -19.63 -21.53
C LEU A 154 -5.88 -19.80 -20.46
N THR A 155 -5.83 -19.00 -19.40
CA THR A 155 -6.81 -19.07 -18.31
C THR A 155 -8.22 -18.78 -18.84
N SER A 156 -8.38 -17.78 -19.73
CA SER A 156 -9.68 -17.46 -20.34
C SER A 156 -10.23 -18.62 -21.18
N PHE A 157 -9.36 -19.32 -21.91
CA PHE A 157 -9.74 -20.52 -22.65
C PHE A 157 -10.22 -21.63 -21.70
N LEU A 158 -9.44 -21.93 -20.64
CA LEU A 158 -9.77 -22.98 -19.68
C LEU A 158 -11.05 -22.68 -18.89
N VAL A 159 -11.27 -21.42 -18.50
CA VAL A 159 -12.51 -20.96 -17.86
C VAL A 159 -13.72 -21.26 -18.74
N LYS A 160 -13.65 -20.91 -20.04
CA LYS A 160 -14.74 -21.21 -20.98
C LYS A 160 -14.93 -22.72 -21.25
N LYS A 161 -13.81 -23.44 -21.35
CA LYS A 161 -13.83 -24.88 -21.70
C LYS A 161 -14.41 -25.76 -20.60
N PHE A 162 -14.10 -25.41 -19.33
CA PHE A 162 -14.46 -26.22 -18.16
C PHE A 162 -15.48 -25.56 -17.23
N ASP A 163 -16.00 -24.39 -17.61
CA ASP A 163 -16.94 -23.58 -16.81
C ASP A 163 -16.43 -23.29 -15.38
N VAL A 164 -15.13 -22.94 -15.28
CA VAL A 164 -14.49 -22.63 -13.99
C VAL A 164 -14.92 -21.25 -13.48
N PRO A 165 -15.42 -21.14 -12.23
CA PRO A 165 -15.71 -19.84 -11.63
C PRO A 165 -14.46 -18.95 -11.54
N LEU A 166 -14.60 -17.62 -11.75
CA LEU A 166 -13.46 -16.70 -11.74
C LEU A 166 -12.77 -16.62 -10.37
N ASP A 167 -13.49 -16.81 -9.30
CA ASP A 167 -12.99 -16.86 -7.91
C ASP A 167 -12.25 -18.17 -7.58
N GLU A 168 -12.33 -19.19 -8.45
CA GLU A 168 -11.51 -20.40 -8.38
C GLU A 168 -10.22 -20.32 -9.21
N ILE A 169 -9.86 -19.13 -9.71
CA ILE A 169 -8.52 -18.83 -10.25
C ILE A 169 -7.66 -18.32 -9.09
N LYS A 170 -6.73 -19.15 -8.60
CA LYS A 170 -5.92 -18.89 -7.40
C LYS A 170 -4.45 -19.20 -7.63
N GLY A 171 -3.59 -18.74 -6.73
CA GLY A 171 -2.18 -19.11 -6.69
C GLY A 171 -1.94 -20.36 -5.83
N HIS A 172 -0.81 -21.01 -6.00
CA HIS A 172 -0.44 -22.16 -5.17
C HIS A 172 -0.45 -21.83 -3.67
N LYS A 173 0.01 -20.67 -3.26
CA LYS A 173 0.03 -20.24 -1.85
C LYS A 173 -1.36 -20.00 -1.23
N ASP A 174 -2.41 -19.98 -2.01
CA ASP A 174 -3.79 -19.92 -1.50
C ASP A 174 -4.28 -21.28 -0.98
N TYR A 175 -3.56 -22.37 -1.32
CA TYR A 175 -3.88 -23.74 -0.90
C TYR A 175 -2.84 -24.34 0.06
N ALA A 176 -1.60 -23.83 0.06
CA ALA A 176 -0.51 -24.41 0.84
C ALA A 176 0.50 -23.34 1.31
N SER A 177 1.26 -23.64 2.35
CA SER A 177 2.36 -22.80 2.84
C SER A 177 3.55 -22.89 1.87
N THR A 178 3.67 -21.94 0.95
CA THR A 178 4.71 -21.91 -0.08
C THR A 178 4.99 -20.47 -0.56
N LEU A 179 6.14 -20.22 -1.17
CA LEU A 179 6.45 -18.98 -1.87
C LEU A 179 5.85 -18.95 -3.31
N CYS A 180 5.47 -20.11 -3.87
CA CYS A 180 4.88 -20.22 -5.20
C CYS A 180 3.50 -19.53 -5.25
N PRO A 181 3.21 -18.66 -6.25
CA PRO A 181 3.91 -18.46 -7.51
C PRO A 181 4.95 -17.32 -7.53
N GLY A 182 5.44 -16.85 -6.38
CA GLY A 182 6.36 -15.73 -6.25
C GLY A 182 5.65 -14.38 -6.15
N GLU A 183 6.18 -13.44 -5.36
CA GLU A 183 5.46 -12.21 -5.01
C GLU A 183 5.16 -11.33 -6.23
N ASP A 184 6.09 -11.22 -7.20
CA ASP A 184 5.85 -10.40 -8.39
C ASP A 184 4.72 -10.93 -9.29
N PHE A 185 4.47 -12.23 -9.29
CA PHE A 185 3.34 -12.84 -9.98
C PHE A 185 2.08 -12.87 -9.09
N TYR A 186 2.23 -13.21 -7.81
CA TYR A 186 1.11 -13.38 -6.89
C TYR A 186 0.33 -12.09 -6.63
N LYS A 187 0.97 -10.91 -6.69
CA LYS A 187 0.26 -9.62 -6.58
C LYS A 187 -0.93 -9.49 -7.53
N PHE A 188 -0.79 -9.97 -8.79
CA PHE A 188 -1.86 -9.95 -9.80
C PHE A 188 -3.01 -10.94 -9.51
N ILE A 189 -2.76 -11.95 -8.68
CA ILE A 189 -3.77 -12.93 -8.24
C ILE A 189 -4.48 -12.37 -7.00
N ARG A 190 -3.72 -11.94 -5.99
CA ARG A 190 -4.20 -11.42 -4.71
C ARG A 190 -5.15 -10.23 -4.86
N ASP A 191 -4.86 -9.31 -5.78
CA ASP A 191 -5.69 -8.12 -6.04
C ASP A 191 -6.79 -8.35 -7.08
N ASN A 192 -7.00 -9.60 -7.48
CA ASN A 192 -7.96 -10.04 -8.50
C ASN A 192 -7.71 -9.42 -9.89
N THR A 193 -6.51 -8.97 -10.21
CA THR A 193 -6.19 -8.42 -11.53
C THR A 193 -6.33 -9.49 -12.61
N ILE A 194 -5.80 -10.70 -12.40
CA ILE A 194 -5.92 -11.81 -13.37
C ILE A 194 -7.39 -12.15 -13.61
N GLN A 195 -8.20 -12.28 -12.56
CA GLN A 195 -9.63 -12.57 -12.66
C GLN A 195 -10.38 -11.50 -13.48
N LYS A 196 -10.09 -10.22 -13.25
CA LYS A 196 -10.64 -9.09 -14.02
C LYS A 196 -10.22 -9.13 -15.49
N LEU A 197 -8.93 -9.40 -15.77
CA LEU A 197 -8.41 -9.50 -17.13
C LEU A 197 -9.01 -10.69 -17.89
N VAL A 198 -9.16 -11.84 -17.22
CA VAL A 198 -9.84 -13.01 -17.77
C VAL A 198 -11.29 -12.66 -18.12
N ALA A 199 -12.02 -12.00 -17.23
CA ALA A 199 -13.39 -11.55 -17.51
C ALA A 199 -13.46 -10.58 -18.70
N GLN A 200 -12.52 -9.62 -18.79
CA GLN A 200 -12.42 -8.69 -19.92
C GLN A 200 -12.11 -9.41 -21.24
N LYS A 201 -11.17 -10.37 -21.24
CA LYS A 201 -10.85 -11.19 -22.43
C LYS A 201 -12.06 -12.01 -22.87
N ILE A 202 -12.78 -12.62 -21.92
CA ILE A 202 -14.00 -13.38 -22.19
C ILE A 202 -15.09 -12.50 -22.80
N ALA A 203 -15.20 -11.25 -22.36
CA ALA A 203 -16.13 -10.24 -22.89
C ALA A 203 -15.67 -9.62 -24.23
N GLY A 204 -14.53 -10.01 -24.79
CA GLY A 204 -13.98 -9.48 -26.04
C GLY A 204 -13.43 -8.06 -25.94
N LEU A 205 -13.13 -7.58 -24.73
CA LEU A 205 -12.57 -6.26 -24.51
C LEU A 205 -11.06 -6.21 -24.81
N GLN A 206 -10.58 -5.06 -25.30
CA GLN A 206 -9.15 -4.84 -25.53
C GLN A 206 -8.41 -4.68 -24.19
N ILE A 207 -7.27 -5.36 -24.04
CA ILE A 207 -6.43 -5.32 -22.83
C ILE A 207 -5.06 -4.72 -23.18
N ASN A 208 -4.66 -3.69 -22.44
CA ASN A 208 -3.32 -3.11 -22.57
C ASN A 208 -2.37 -3.70 -21.53
N TYR A 209 -1.84 -4.90 -21.80
CA TYR A 209 -0.91 -5.59 -20.91
C TYR A 209 0.37 -4.79 -20.59
N GLY A 210 0.85 -3.94 -21.53
CA GLY A 210 2.05 -3.14 -21.31
C GLY A 210 1.88 -2.04 -20.25
N GLU A 211 0.65 -1.60 -20.02
CA GLU A 211 0.35 -0.61 -19.00
C GLU A 211 0.36 -1.21 -17.59
N LEU A 212 -0.09 -2.47 -17.47
CA LEU A 212 -0.17 -3.21 -16.21
C LEU A 212 1.22 -3.58 -15.64
N LEU A 213 2.24 -3.63 -16.49
CA LEU A 213 3.61 -4.03 -16.13
C LEU A 213 4.61 -2.87 -16.21
N LYS A 214 4.13 -1.64 -16.38
CA LYS A 214 5.02 -0.48 -16.29
C LYS A 214 5.71 -0.48 -14.92
N THR A 215 7.02 -0.70 -14.94
CA THR A 215 7.90 -0.48 -13.79
C THR A 215 8.13 1.02 -13.65
N GLY A 216 7.22 1.69 -13.01
CA GLY A 216 7.28 3.13 -12.75
C GLY A 216 6.16 3.51 -11.80
N PRO A 217 6.18 4.70 -11.26
CA PRO A 217 5.10 5.13 -10.38
C PRO A 217 3.77 5.04 -11.11
N LEU A 218 2.79 4.38 -10.47
CA LEU A 218 1.41 4.30 -10.96
C LEU A 218 0.73 5.67 -10.88
N VAL A 219 1.28 6.55 -10.04
CA VAL A 219 0.74 7.87 -9.74
C VAL A 219 1.70 8.94 -10.20
N LYS A 220 1.19 9.92 -10.96
CA LYS A 220 1.86 11.20 -11.21
C LYS A 220 1.40 12.21 -10.17
N THR A 221 2.34 12.80 -9.46
CA THR A 221 2.07 13.88 -8.50
C THR A 221 1.68 15.18 -9.21
N GLY A 222 1.11 16.14 -8.47
CA GLY A 222 0.70 17.42 -9.03
C GLY A 222 1.80 18.15 -9.80
N ILE A 223 3.07 18.07 -9.37
CA ILE A 223 4.19 18.70 -10.10
C ILE A 223 4.43 18.03 -11.46
N GLU A 224 4.26 16.71 -11.57
CA GLU A 224 4.42 16.00 -12.83
C GLU A 224 3.27 16.31 -13.80
N VAL A 225 2.06 16.37 -13.28
CA VAL A 225 0.87 16.79 -14.07
C VAL A 225 1.01 18.24 -14.54
N LEU A 226 1.50 19.13 -13.69
CA LEU A 226 1.76 20.52 -14.05
C LEU A 226 2.83 20.62 -15.15
N ARG A 227 3.89 19.82 -15.07
CA ARG A 227 4.93 19.71 -16.10
C ARG A 227 4.35 19.21 -17.42
N ASP A 228 3.53 18.18 -17.41
CA ASP A 228 2.88 17.65 -18.61
C ASP A 228 1.95 18.70 -19.29
N ARG A 229 1.42 19.63 -18.50
CA ARG A 229 0.67 20.82 -18.97
C ARG A 229 1.56 22.02 -19.32
N ASN A 230 2.88 21.81 -19.47
CA ASN A 230 3.87 22.85 -19.76
C ASN A 230 3.81 24.05 -18.81
N PHE A 231 3.50 23.83 -17.54
CA PHE A 231 3.42 24.84 -16.46
C PHE A 231 2.51 26.03 -16.83
N ASN A 232 1.50 25.81 -17.64
CA ASN A 232 0.67 26.84 -18.28
C ASN A 232 0.06 27.88 -17.30
N ILE A 233 -0.31 27.42 -16.08
CA ILE A 233 -0.94 28.27 -15.06
C ILE A 233 0.06 29.17 -14.32
N LEU A 234 1.37 28.94 -14.46
CA LEU A 234 2.44 29.72 -13.81
C LEU A 234 3.16 30.68 -14.76
N LYS A 235 3.01 30.53 -16.08
CA LYS A 235 3.72 31.35 -17.06
C LYS A 235 3.40 32.83 -16.91
N GLY A 236 4.46 33.66 -16.94
CA GLY A 236 4.38 35.11 -16.82
C GLY A 236 4.05 35.63 -15.43
N LYS A 237 3.97 34.75 -14.41
CA LYS A 237 3.74 35.11 -13.01
C LYS A 237 5.02 35.03 -12.20
N ARG A 238 5.15 35.90 -11.18
CA ARG A 238 6.19 35.80 -10.14
C ARG A 238 5.74 34.74 -9.13
N VAL A 239 6.48 33.65 -9.07
CA VAL A 239 6.11 32.45 -8.29
C VAL A 239 6.83 32.41 -6.96
N GLY A 240 6.09 32.28 -5.85
CA GLY A 240 6.60 31.87 -4.56
C GLY A 240 6.31 30.38 -4.35
N LEU A 241 7.30 29.58 -3.97
CA LEU A 241 7.12 28.14 -3.74
C LEU A 241 7.18 27.81 -2.24
N VAL A 242 6.12 27.22 -1.72
CA VAL A 242 6.02 26.66 -0.35
C VAL A 242 6.30 25.18 -0.44
N THR A 243 7.44 24.73 0.08
CA THR A 243 7.87 23.34 -0.06
C THR A 243 8.87 22.92 1.03
N ASN A 244 9.14 21.63 1.10
CA ASN A 244 10.17 21.01 1.91
C ASN A 244 10.82 19.85 1.13
N PRO A 245 11.71 18.99 1.71
CA PRO A 245 12.36 17.89 0.99
C PRO A 245 11.41 16.93 0.29
N THR A 246 10.14 16.87 0.68
CA THR A 246 9.14 15.98 0.07
C THR A 246 8.59 16.49 -1.24
N GLY A 247 8.80 17.79 -1.57
CA GLY A 247 8.43 18.39 -2.85
C GLY A 247 9.35 17.89 -3.97
N VAL A 248 9.10 16.66 -4.45
CA VAL A 248 9.87 15.99 -5.51
C VAL A 248 8.95 15.33 -6.52
N ASP A 249 9.46 15.10 -7.73
CA ASP A 249 8.82 14.22 -8.71
C ASP A 249 9.14 12.74 -8.44
N SER A 250 8.58 11.84 -9.23
CA SER A 250 8.79 10.40 -9.13
C SER A 250 10.26 9.94 -9.31
N LYS A 251 11.13 10.82 -9.81
CA LYS A 251 12.57 10.59 -9.97
C LYS A 251 13.40 11.28 -8.89
N LEU A 252 12.76 11.76 -7.82
CA LEU A 252 13.38 12.50 -6.70
C LEU A 252 13.98 13.86 -7.10
N LYS A 253 13.62 14.42 -8.26
CA LYS A 253 14.02 15.79 -8.59
C LYS A 253 13.14 16.78 -7.83
N SER A 254 13.77 17.73 -7.14
CA SER A 254 13.04 18.67 -6.29
C SER A 254 12.17 19.62 -7.12
N THR A 255 11.00 19.97 -6.60
CA THR A 255 10.11 20.96 -7.21
C THR A 255 10.76 22.32 -7.31
N VAL A 256 11.66 22.67 -6.37
CA VAL A 256 12.50 23.88 -6.46
C VAL A 256 13.29 23.88 -7.76
N ASP A 257 14.05 22.80 -8.00
CA ASP A 257 14.92 22.70 -9.16
C ASP A 257 14.13 22.57 -10.47
N ILE A 258 13.00 21.82 -10.43
CA ILE A 258 12.09 21.71 -11.59
C ILE A 258 11.58 23.10 -12.02
N LEU A 259 11.06 23.90 -11.09
CA LEU A 259 10.51 25.22 -11.43
C LEU A 259 11.62 26.23 -11.78
N PHE A 260 12.78 26.16 -11.13
CA PHE A 260 13.90 27.07 -11.37
C PHE A 260 14.54 26.88 -12.75
N GLU A 261 14.62 25.65 -13.25
CA GLU A 261 15.22 25.32 -14.55
C GLU A 261 14.32 25.61 -15.76
N VAL A 262 13.02 25.86 -15.55
CA VAL A 262 12.09 26.15 -16.66
C VAL A 262 12.17 27.63 -17.04
N PRO A 263 12.64 27.99 -18.26
CA PRO A 263 12.91 29.38 -18.62
C PRO A 263 11.68 30.31 -18.56
N ASP A 264 10.48 29.76 -18.77
CA ASP A 264 9.22 30.52 -18.78
C ASP A 264 8.63 30.73 -17.37
N ILE A 265 9.28 30.20 -16.31
CA ILE A 265 8.85 30.31 -14.92
C ILE A 265 9.75 31.28 -14.15
N ASN A 266 9.14 32.30 -13.60
CA ASN A 266 9.84 33.29 -12.76
C ASN A 266 9.69 32.92 -11.27
N LEU A 267 10.49 31.93 -10.80
CA LEU A 267 10.55 31.58 -9.39
C LEU A 267 11.33 32.66 -8.64
N VAL A 268 10.69 33.36 -7.69
CA VAL A 268 11.27 34.56 -7.03
C VAL A 268 11.55 34.36 -5.54
N ALA A 269 10.85 33.41 -4.88
CA ALA A 269 11.02 33.16 -3.45
C ALA A 269 10.67 31.73 -3.07
N LEU A 270 11.28 31.23 -2.01
CA LEU A 270 11.02 29.93 -1.40
C LEU A 270 10.50 30.14 0.03
N PHE A 271 9.59 29.29 0.46
CA PHE A 271 9.00 29.29 1.80
C PHE A 271 9.12 27.90 2.41
N GLY A 272 9.82 27.78 3.53
CA GLY A 272 10.04 26.51 4.23
C GLY A 272 9.17 26.39 5.49
N PRO A 273 8.39 25.29 5.65
CA PRO A 273 7.82 24.98 6.96
C PRO A 273 8.90 24.52 7.93
N GLU A 274 8.51 23.92 9.05
CA GLU A 274 9.46 23.23 9.96
C GLU A 274 10.42 22.33 9.16
N HIS A 275 11.69 22.29 9.53
CA HIS A 275 12.81 21.62 8.86
C HIS A 275 13.34 22.31 7.59
N GLY A 276 12.73 23.40 7.13
CA GLY A 276 13.21 24.18 5.98
C GLY A 276 12.97 23.53 4.61
N VAL A 277 13.37 24.23 3.55
CA VAL A 277 13.12 23.81 2.15
C VAL A 277 13.97 22.60 1.74
N ARG A 278 15.22 22.51 2.21
CA ARG A 278 16.16 21.43 1.87
C ARG A 278 16.35 20.40 3.01
N GLY A 279 15.65 20.56 4.14
CA GLY A 279 15.68 19.59 5.25
C GLY A 279 16.93 19.63 6.13
N ASN A 280 17.68 20.73 6.11
CA ASN A 280 18.93 20.89 6.82
C ASN A 280 18.79 21.40 8.26
N TYR A 281 17.55 21.52 8.77
CA TYR A 281 17.27 21.99 10.12
C TYR A 281 16.59 20.91 10.97
N ALA A 282 17.06 20.79 12.24
CA ALA A 282 16.47 19.86 13.19
C ALA A 282 15.08 20.33 13.66
N ALA A 283 14.32 19.41 14.27
CA ALA A 283 13.03 19.76 14.87
C ALA A 283 13.21 20.84 15.96
N GLY A 284 12.44 21.92 15.84
CA GLY A 284 12.52 23.07 16.76
C GLY A 284 13.61 24.09 16.47
N ASP A 285 14.46 23.85 15.46
CA ASP A 285 15.46 24.84 15.04
C ASP A 285 14.77 26.05 14.40
N TYR A 286 15.18 27.23 14.82
CA TYR A 286 14.66 28.50 14.31
C TYR A 286 15.60 29.10 13.28
N VAL A 287 15.12 29.27 12.05
CA VAL A 287 15.83 29.98 10.98
C VAL A 287 14.85 30.98 10.35
N GLU A 288 15.17 32.26 10.44
CA GLU A 288 14.28 33.32 10.00
C GLU A 288 14.33 33.54 8.48
N PHE A 289 15.54 33.60 7.93
CA PHE A 289 15.82 33.93 6.52
C PHE A 289 17.19 33.40 6.11
N TYR A 290 17.30 32.89 4.88
CA TYR A 290 18.56 32.56 4.26
C TYR A 290 18.47 32.61 2.73
N ILE A 291 19.59 32.48 2.03
CA ILE A 291 19.66 32.37 0.57
C ILE A 291 19.92 30.91 0.22
N ASP A 292 19.09 30.33 -0.63
CA ASP A 292 19.30 28.96 -1.12
C ASP A 292 20.60 28.87 -1.92
N GLU A 293 21.44 27.92 -1.57
CA GLU A 293 22.81 27.83 -2.12
C GLU A 293 22.84 27.55 -3.63
N TYR A 294 21.84 26.85 -4.15
CA TYR A 294 21.78 26.42 -5.55
C TYR A 294 21.09 27.48 -6.43
N THR A 295 19.90 27.90 -6.07
CA THR A 295 19.09 28.84 -6.88
C THR A 295 19.43 30.31 -6.63
N LYS A 296 20.12 30.64 -5.52
CA LYS A 296 20.35 32.01 -5.02
C LYS A 296 19.08 32.78 -4.67
N LEU A 297 17.94 32.07 -4.53
CA LEU A 297 16.68 32.66 -4.15
C LEU A 297 16.59 32.89 -2.63
N PRO A 298 15.83 33.90 -2.19
CA PRO A 298 15.49 34.09 -0.79
C PRO A 298 14.60 32.96 -0.27
N VAL A 299 14.93 32.46 0.92
CA VAL A 299 14.15 31.45 1.64
C VAL A 299 13.63 32.05 2.95
N TYR A 300 12.31 32.08 3.07
CA TYR A 300 11.60 32.56 4.25
C TYR A 300 11.08 31.38 5.09
N SER A 301 11.33 31.39 6.38
CA SER A 301 10.82 30.38 7.30
C SER A 301 9.36 30.67 7.67
N LEU A 302 8.55 29.63 7.62
CA LEU A 302 7.16 29.62 8.11
C LEU A 302 7.04 28.88 9.45
N TYR A 303 8.15 28.80 10.20
CA TYR A 303 8.23 28.14 11.50
C TYR A 303 9.00 28.99 12.51
N GLY A 304 8.50 29.06 13.72
CA GLY A 304 9.11 29.82 14.81
C GLY A 304 8.30 31.06 15.19
N LYS A 305 8.86 32.28 15.00
CA LYS A 305 8.15 33.52 15.40
C LYS A 305 6.89 33.78 14.57
N THR A 306 6.92 33.44 13.30
CA THR A 306 5.78 33.61 12.39
C THR A 306 5.53 32.32 11.64
N HIS A 307 4.24 31.94 11.53
CA HIS A 307 3.80 30.81 10.71
C HIS A 307 3.15 31.27 9.40
N LYS A 308 2.96 32.58 9.23
CA LYS A 308 2.32 33.21 8.07
C LYS A 308 3.24 34.30 7.52
N PRO A 309 3.51 34.35 6.21
CA PRO A 309 4.31 35.42 5.61
C PRO A 309 3.54 36.73 5.68
N ASP A 310 4.23 37.82 5.96
CA ASP A 310 3.64 39.14 5.96
C ASP A 310 3.58 39.75 4.55
N SER A 311 2.77 40.82 4.39
CA SER A 311 2.53 41.45 3.09
C SER A 311 3.80 42.06 2.45
N SER A 312 4.82 42.39 3.24
CA SER A 312 6.07 42.97 2.71
C SER A 312 6.88 41.95 1.90
N ILE A 313 6.81 40.67 2.31
CA ILE A 313 7.47 39.55 1.62
C ILE A 313 6.68 39.18 0.37
N LEU A 314 5.36 39.32 0.40
CA LEU A 314 4.44 38.89 -0.65
C LEU A 314 4.24 39.91 -1.80
N LYS A 315 4.68 41.16 -1.67
CA LYS A 315 4.44 42.24 -2.62
C LYS A 315 4.91 41.96 -4.06
N ASP A 316 5.93 41.09 -4.21
CA ASP A 316 6.53 40.73 -5.48
C ASP A 316 6.15 39.32 -5.94
N ILE A 317 5.04 38.77 -5.44
CA ILE A 317 4.54 37.43 -5.74
C ILE A 317 3.12 37.53 -6.33
N ASP A 318 2.89 36.88 -7.46
CA ASP A 318 1.59 36.82 -8.12
C ASP A 318 0.85 35.52 -7.81
N VAL A 319 1.61 34.44 -7.51
CA VAL A 319 1.07 33.11 -7.21
C VAL A 319 1.96 32.41 -6.17
N LEU A 320 1.31 31.81 -5.18
CA LEU A 320 1.96 30.90 -4.21
C LEU A 320 1.65 29.46 -4.60
N VAL A 321 2.69 28.68 -4.85
CA VAL A 321 2.59 27.23 -5.13
C VAL A 321 2.89 26.46 -3.88
N TYR A 322 2.03 25.54 -3.48
CA TYR A 322 2.20 24.64 -2.35
C TYR A 322 2.48 23.23 -2.84
N ASP A 323 3.61 22.64 -2.44
CA ASP A 323 4.02 21.28 -2.78
C ASP A 323 4.72 20.59 -1.62
N ILE A 324 3.95 19.93 -0.75
CA ILE A 324 4.44 19.23 0.45
C ILE A 324 3.65 17.94 0.63
N GLN A 325 4.34 16.82 0.90
CA GLN A 325 3.73 15.56 1.28
C GLN A 325 3.26 15.62 2.73
N ASP A 326 1.95 15.51 2.96
CA ASP A 326 1.35 15.37 4.29
C ASP A 326 1.27 13.90 4.72
N VAL A 327 0.95 13.66 6.00
CA VAL A 327 0.81 12.32 6.58
C VAL A 327 -0.64 11.89 6.79
N GLY A 328 -1.63 12.73 6.48
CA GLY A 328 -3.06 12.45 6.61
C GLY A 328 -3.61 12.57 8.03
N CYS A 329 -2.89 13.22 8.93
CA CYS A 329 -3.26 13.42 10.33
C CYS A 329 -3.29 14.90 10.70
N ARG A 330 -4.38 15.36 11.36
CA ARG A 330 -4.65 16.78 11.66
C ARG A 330 -3.55 17.47 12.46
N SER A 331 -2.95 16.78 13.41
CA SER A 331 -1.91 17.36 14.26
C SER A 331 -0.55 17.50 13.59
N TYR A 332 -0.41 16.97 12.37
CA TYR A 332 0.79 17.15 11.56
C TYR A 332 0.67 18.47 10.77
N THR A 333 1.44 19.47 11.16
CA THR A 333 1.12 20.89 10.94
C THR A 333 1.30 21.43 9.53
N TYR A 334 1.67 20.62 8.54
CA TYR A 334 1.80 21.09 7.16
C TYR A 334 0.49 21.58 6.55
N ILE A 335 -0.63 20.95 6.92
CA ILE A 335 -1.96 21.43 6.51
C ILE A 335 -2.29 22.80 7.15
N SER A 336 -1.81 23.05 8.37
CA SER A 336 -1.98 24.36 9.02
C SER A 336 -1.13 25.43 8.34
N THR A 337 0.10 25.08 7.92
CA THR A 337 0.94 25.95 7.09
C THR A 337 0.23 26.28 5.78
N MET A 338 -0.38 25.27 5.10
CA MET A 338 -1.18 25.49 3.89
C MET A 338 -2.31 26.50 4.13
N GLY A 339 -3.06 26.34 5.22
CA GLY A 339 -4.14 27.27 5.55
C GLY A 339 -3.66 28.68 5.80
N LEU A 340 -2.54 28.87 6.53
CA LEU A 340 -1.96 30.18 6.76
C LEU A 340 -1.43 30.85 5.49
N ILE A 341 -0.92 30.07 4.53
CA ILE A 341 -0.55 30.54 3.19
C ILE A 341 -1.81 30.97 2.41
N MET A 342 -2.90 30.22 2.51
CA MET A 342 -4.18 30.59 1.90
C MET A 342 -4.75 31.88 2.50
N GLU A 343 -4.64 32.08 3.82
CA GLU A 343 -5.01 33.33 4.51
C GLU A 343 -4.16 34.50 3.99
N ALA A 344 -2.83 34.36 3.99
CA ALA A 344 -1.94 35.40 3.52
C ALA A 344 -2.19 35.77 2.06
N ALA A 345 -2.46 34.78 1.22
CA ALA A 345 -2.82 34.98 -0.19
C ALA A 345 -4.15 35.74 -0.33
N SER A 346 -5.16 35.40 0.46
CA SER A 346 -6.44 36.10 0.49
C SER A 346 -6.29 37.58 0.88
N GLU A 347 -5.49 37.86 1.92
CA GLU A 347 -5.21 39.21 2.40
C GLU A 347 -4.45 40.09 1.38
N ASN A 348 -3.69 39.46 0.46
CA ASN A 348 -2.84 40.15 -0.52
C ASN A 348 -3.33 39.99 -1.96
N ASN A 349 -4.50 39.39 -2.19
CA ASN A 349 -5.08 39.11 -3.50
C ASN A 349 -4.14 38.28 -4.42
N ILE A 350 -3.47 37.29 -3.84
CA ILE A 350 -2.55 36.37 -4.53
C ILE A 350 -3.27 35.05 -4.79
N GLU A 351 -2.99 34.42 -5.91
CA GLU A 351 -3.49 33.08 -6.23
C GLU A 351 -2.69 32.00 -5.47
N VAL A 352 -3.37 30.95 -5.01
CA VAL A 352 -2.74 29.75 -4.44
C VAL A 352 -2.93 28.59 -5.41
N VAL A 353 -1.84 27.90 -5.72
CA VAL A 353 -1.82 26.66 -6.50
C VAL A 353 -1.34 25.53 -5.61
N VAL A 354 -2.19 24.53 -5.35
CA VAL A 354 -1.82 23.31 -4.60
C VAL A 354 -1.49 22.20 -5.60
N LEU A 355 -0.26 21.72 -5.56
CA LEU A 355 0.19 20.54 -6.30
C LEU A 355 -0.11 19.31 -5.45
N ASP A 356 -1.14 18.56 -5.84
CA ASP A 356 -1.67 17.51 -4.98
C ASP A 356 -0.76 16.29 -4.86
N ARG A 357 -0.82 15.64 -3.69
CA ARG A 357 -0.02 14.47 -3.31
C ARG A 357 -0.87 13.40 -2.63
N PRO A 358 -0.45 12.11 -2.71
CA PRO A 358 -1.20 11.01 -2.12
C PRO A 358 -1.33 11.16 -0.60
N ASN A 359 -2.49 10.78 -0.06
CA ASN A 359 -2.61 10.58 1.38
C ASN A 359 -2.04 9.19 1.73
N PRO A 360 -0.98 9.09 2.56
CA PRO A 360 -0.34 7.80 2.85
C PRO A 360 -1.21 6.85 3.68
N LEU A 361 -2.22 7.37 4.38
CA LEU A 361 -3.22 6.58 5.11
C LEU A 361 -4.39 6.12 4.23
N GLY A 362 -4.34 6.38 2.91
CA GLY A 362 -5.43 6.18 1.98
C GLY A 362 -6.50 7.27 2.06
N GLY A 363 -7.37 7.33 1.05
CA GLY A 363 -8.43 8.33 0.95
C GLY A 363 -9.73 7.95 1.67
N ASN A 364 -9.83 6.72 2.19
CA ASN A 364 -11.06 6.20 2.79
C ASN A 364 -11.03 6.17 4.33
N ARG A 365 -9.86 6.36 4.93
CA ARG A 365 -9.69 6.30 6.39
C ARG A 365 -10.06 7.64 7.02
N VAL A 366 -11.06 7.61 7.89
CA VAL A 366 -11.47 8.76 8.71
C VAL A 366 -11.62 8.26 10.13
N GLU A 367 -10.86 8.86 11.08
CA GLU A 367 -10.89 8.50 12.51
C GLU A 367 -10.80 9.75 13.38
N GLY A 368 -11.45 9.71 14.53
CA GLY A 368 -11.45 10.79 15.51
C GLY A 368 -12.55 11.81 15.32
N GLY A 369 -12.72 12.66 16.33
CA GLY A 369 -13.72 13.72 16.37
C GLY A 369 -13.27 15.02 15.70
N LEU A 370 -14.22 15.90 15.47
CA LEU A 370 -13.99 17.26 14.99
C LEU A 370 -13.39 18.13 16.11
N VAL A 371 -12.71 19.21 15.71
CA VAL A 371 -12.22 20.19 16.68
C VAL A 371 -13.38 21.02 17.24
N GLU A 372 -13.50 21.08 18.57
CA GLU A 372 -14.49 21.92 19.29
C GLU A 372 -13.96 23.34 19.52
N GLU A 373 -14.87 24.27 19.76
CA GLU A 373 -14.52 25.63 20.17
C GLU A 373 -13.58 25.64 21.38
N GLY A 374 -12.58 26.53 21.35
CA GLY A 374 -11.56 26.63 22.40
C GLY A 374 -10.33 25.74 22.19
N HIS A 375 -10.35 24.85 21.18
CA HIS A 375 -9.26 23.93 20.84
C HIS A 375 -8.62 24.21 19.47
N PHE A 376 -9.07 25.25 18.76
CA PHE A 376 -8.46 25.67 17.50
C PHE A 376 -7.07 26.28 17.75
N THR A 377 -6.04 25.60 17.28
CA THR A 377 -4.62 26.01 17.41
C THR A 377 -3.84 25.58 16.17
N PHE A 378 -2.55 25.86 16.11
CA PHE A 378 -1.71 25.43 14.98
C PHE A 378 -1.68 23.90 14.77
N VAL A 379 -1.82 23.10 15.84
CA VAL A 379 -1.90 21.61 15.75
C VAL A 379 -3.32 21.08 15.49
N SER A 380 -4.32 21.96 15.45
CA SER A 380 -5.74 21.62 15.27
C SER A 380 -6.49 22.80 14.63
N MET A 381 -5.97 23.32 13.54
CA MET A 381 -6.40 24.59 12.95
C MET A 381 -7.82 24.54 12.35
N PHE A 382 -8.25 23.37 11.87
CA PHE A 382 -9.49 23.21 11.13
C PHE A 382 -10.46 22.26 11.80
N LYS A 383 -11.75 22.48 11.58
CA LYS A 383 -12.84 21.62 12.08
C LYS A 383 -12.96 20.35 11.25
N ILE A 384 -11.95 19.48 11.36
CA ILE A 384 -11.84 18.19 10.67
C ILE A 384 -11.51 17.07 11.66
N PRO A 385 -11.73 15.79 11.34
CA PRO A 385 -11.35 14.65 12.19
C PRO A 385 -9.82 14.55 12.35
N TYR A 386 -9.37 13.76 13.32
CA TYR A 386 -7.95 13.55 13.58
C TYR A 386 -7.25 12.90 12.37
N VAL A 387 -7.87 11.86 11.78
CA VAL A 387 -7.52 11.32 10.45
C VAL A 387 -8.65 11.72 9.51
N TYR A 388 -8.37 12.51 8.49
CA TYR A 388 -9.40 13.20 7.71
C TYR A 388 -9.68 12.58 6.33
N GLY A 389 -8.85 11.64 5.83
CA GLY A 389 -9.12 10.87 4.62
C GLY A 389 -9.19 11.69 3.31
N LEU A 390 -8.56 12.86 3.26
CA LEU A 390 -8.48 13.71 2.08
C LEU A 390 -7.02 13.88 1.65
N THR A 391 -6.79 14.19 0.37
CA THR A 391 -5.49 14.70 -0.09
C THR A 391 -5.34 16.17 0.31
N CYS A 392 -4.12 16.73 0.20
CA CYS A 392 -3.90 18.16 0.46
C CYS A 392 -4.75 19.04 -0.47
N GLY A 393 -4.89 18.65 -1.73
CA GLY A 393 -5.71 19.39 -2.70
C GLY A 393 -7.20 19.36 -2.36
N GLU A 394 -7.74 18.20 -2.00
CA GLU A 394 -9.12 18.05 -1.56
C GLU A 394 -9.38 18.83 -0.27
N LEU A 395 -8.43 18.76 0.68
CA LEU A 395 -8.52 19.50 1.94
C LEU A 395 -8.46 21.02 1.72
N ALA A 396 -7.60 21.50 0.83
CA ALA A 396 -7.53 22.92 0.49
C ALA A 396 -8.87 23.44 -0.08
N GLN A 397 -9.52 22.68 -0.96
CA GLN A 397 -10.86 23.03 -1.45
C GLN A 397 -11.88 23.08 -0.34
N LEU A 398 -11.92 22.06 0.53
CA LEU A 398 -12.82 22.02 1.67
C LEU A 398 -12.63 23.24 2.59
N ILE A 399 -11.39 23.53 2.99
CA ILE A 399 -11.06 24.69 3.86
C ILE A 399 -11.52 25.99 3.22
N ASN A 400 -11.26 26.19 1.94
CA ASN A 400 -11.57 27.40 1.21
C ASN A 400 -13.08 27.59 1.03
N GLU A 401 -13.78 26.54 0.61
CA GLU A 401 -15.21 26.62 0.31
C GLU A 401 -16.08 26.72 1.56
N GLU A 402 -15.71 26.00 2.63
CA GLU A 402 -16.42 26.05 3.91
C GLU A 402 -16.07 27.28 4.77
N GLY A 403 -15.17 28.16 4.27
CA GLY A 403 -14.78 29.38 5.00
C GLY A 403 -14.08 29.09 6.31
N MET A 404 -13.22 28.03 6.34
CA MET A 404 -12.49 27.64 7.55
C MET A 404 -11.25 28.50 7.81
N LEU A 405 -10.88 29.39 6.88
CA LEU A 405 -9.82 30.37 7.09
C LEU A 405 -10.30 31.46 8.07
N ARG A 406 -9.37 32.18 8.67
CA ARG A 406 -9.67 33.24 9.66
C ARG A 406 -10.67 34.25 9.10
N GLY A 407 -11.73 34.49 9.88
CA GLY A 407 -12.81 35.42 9.49
C GLY A 407 -13.66 34.95 8.31
N GLY A 408 -13.61 33.67 7.95
CA GLY A 408 -14.36 33.14 6.80
C GLY A 408 -13.77 33.55 5.44
N ALA A 409 -12.50 33.97 5.41
CA ALA A 409 -11.81 34.38 4.19
C ALA A 409 -11.73 33.25 3.15
N LYS A 410 -11.67 33.64 1.86
CA LYS A 410 -11.45 32.72 0.74
C LYS A 410 -10.36 33.28 -0.15
N CYS A 411 -9.45 32.43 -0.62
CA CYS A 411 -8.44 32.80 -1.59
C CYS A 411 -8.81 32.30 -2.99
N LYS A 412 -8.18 32.84 -4.01
CA LYS A 412 -8.24 32.28 -5.35
C LYS A 412 -7.40 31.01 -5.37
N LEU A 413 -8.06 29.85 -5.36
CA LEU A 413 -7.43 28.54 -5.26
C LEU A 413 -7.52 27.77 -6.58
N THR A 414 -6.39 27.20 -6.99
CA THR A 414 -6.29 26.23 -8.09
C THR A 414 -5.64 24.96 -7.53
N VAL A 415 -6.25 23.79 -7.72
CA VAL A 415 -5.63 22.49 -7.40
C VAL A 415 -5.19 21.83 -8.70
N VAL A 416 -3.95 21.38 -8.73
CA VAL A 416 -3.43 20.50 -9.78
C VAL A 416 -3.53 19.07 -9.27
N PRO A 417 -4.54 18.31 -9.70
CA PRO A 417 -4.76 16.96 -9.20
C PRO A 417 -3.69 15.99 -9.69
N MET A 418 -3.49 14.92 -8.96
CA MET A 418 -2.71 13.77 -9.39
C MET A 418 -3.38 13.02 -10.53
N GLU A 419 -2.60 12.23 -11.27
CA GLU A 419 -3.12 11.24 -12.21
C GLU A 419 -2.77 9.83 -11.74
N GLY A 420 -3.71 8.89 -11.88
CA GLY A 420 -3.52 7.47 -11.54
C GLY A 420 -3.80 7.10 -10.07
N TRP A 421 -3.94 8.05 -9.17
CA TRP A 421 -4.29 7.74 -7.77
C TRP A 421 -5.81 7.55 -7.60
N ASN A 422 -6.17 6.61 -6.74
CA ASN A 422 -7.53 6.43 -6.26
C ASN A 422 -7.55 6.28 -4.73
N ARG A 423 -8.71 6.50 -4.12
CA ARG A 423 -8.86 6.57 -2.66
C ARG A 423 -8.56 5.27 -1.90
N GLY A 424 -8.61 4.13 -2.59
CA GLY A 424 -8.28 2.81 -2.03
C GLY A 424 -6.79 2.50 -1.99
N MET A 425 -5.95 3.31 -2.65
CA MET A 425 -4.51 3.10 -2.69
C MET A 425 -3.81 3.59 -1.42
N TYR A 426 -2.89 2.77 -0.93
CA TYR A 426 -1.92 3.14 0.09
C TYR A 426 -0.57 3.49 -0.55
N PHE A 427 0.33 4.14 0.20
CA PHE A 427 1.57 4.67 -0.37
C PHE A 427 2.47 3.57 -0.97
N GLU A 428 2.47 2.36 -0.42
CA GLU A 428 3.22 1.20 -0.93
C GLU A 428 2.80 0.75 -2.33
N GLU A 429 1.57 1.07 -2.74
CA GLU A 429 0.97 0.60 -4.00
C GLU A 429 1.17 1.58 -5.16
N ILE A 430 1.55 2.82 -4.88
CA ILE A 430 1.59 3.89 -5.89
C ILE A 430 2.91 3.98 -6.65
N GLY A 431 3.95 3.24 -6.22
CA GLY A 431 5.25 3.18 -6.88
C GLY A 431 6.12 4.44 -6.73
N LEU A 432 5.72 5.39 -5.88
CA LEU A 432 6.53 6.57 -5.58
C LEU A 432 7.54 6.26 -4.47
N PRO A 433 8.77 6.82 -4.52
CA PRO A 433 9.71 6.71 -3.43
C PRO A 433 9.23 7.54 -2.22
N TRP A 434 9.38 6.98 -1.01
CA TRP A 434 9.11 7.74 0.21
C TRP A 434 10.26 8.69 0.52
N VAL A 435 9.96 9.97 0.68
CA VAL A 435 10.87 10.96 1.25
C VAL A 435 10.39 11.26 2.66
N PRO A 436 11.23 11.13 3.71
CA PRO A 436 10.82 11.45 5.07
C PRO A 436 10.22 12.86 5.17
N THR A 437 8.99 12.93 5.67
CA THR A 437 8.28 14.22 5.83
C THR A 437 8.85 15.03 6.99
N SER A 438 9.42 14.35 7.99
CA SER A 438 10.19 14.90 9.09
C SER A 438 11.17 13.84 9.59
N PRO A 439 12.15 14.17 10.44
CA PRO A 439 13.12 13.22 10.98
C PRO A 439 12.49 12.01 11.68
N HIS A 440 11.28 12.15 12.22
CA HIS A 440 10.58 11.09 12.94
C HIS A 440 9.55 10.33 12.10
N ILE A 441 9.42 10.66 10.81
CA ILE A 441 8.56 9.94 9.84
C ILE A 441 9.43 9.35 8.72
N PRO A 442 10.36 8.42 9.06
CA PRO A 442 11.37 7.94 8.12
C PRO A 442 10.82 6.98 7.05
N HIS A 443 9.66 6.36 7.28
CA HIS A 443 9.11 5.32 6.40
C HIS A 443 7.64 5.61 6.04
N MET A 444 7.19 5.09 4.91
CA MET A 444 5.81 5.22 4.45
C MET A 444 4.75 4.65 5.43
N TYR A 445 5.17 3.75 6.34
CA TYR A 445 4.30 3.23 7.40
C TYR A 445 4.31 4.07 8.68
N SER A 446 5.25 5.01 8.83
CA SER A 446 5.33 5.86 10.03
C SER A 446 4.08 6.68 10.31
N PRO A 447 3.29 7.16 9.31
CA PRO A 447 2.02 7.84 9.53
C PRO A 447 1.01 7.00 10.34
N PHE A 448 0.96 5.69 10.16
CA PHE A 448 0.08 4.79 10.92
C PHE A 448 0.45 4.78 12.40
N TYR A 449 1.74 4.70 12.69
CA TYR A 449 2.25 4.73 14.07
C TYR A 449 2.11 6.12 14.70
N TYR A 450 2.28 7.19 13.92
CA TYR A 450 2.03 8.55 14.37
C TYR A 450 0.59 8.73 14.86
N VAL A 451 -0.39 8.25 14.10
CA VAL A 451 -1.81 8.26 14.50
C VAL A 451 -2.04 7.44 15.77
N SER A 452 -1.37 6.29 15.91
CA SER A 452 -1.63 5.34 17.00
C SER A 452 -1.00 5.72 18.34
N SER A 453 -0.06 6.68 18.39
CA SER A 453 0.67 7.03 19.62
C SER A 453 0.86 8.54 19.85
N GLY A 454 0.69 9.37 18.81
CA GLY A 454 1.04 10.80 18.86
C GLY A 454 0.30 11.58 19.92
N ILE A 455 -0.98 11.28 20.15
CA ILE A 455 -1.79 12.00 21.15
C ILE A 455 -1.26 11.77 22.57
N VAL A 456 -0.97 10.52 22.94
CA VAL A 456 -0.46 10.21 24.27
C VAL A 456 0.96 10.77 24.47
N GLY A 457 1.74 10.86 23.41
CA GLY A 457 3.06 11.50 23.42
C GLY A 457 3.03 12.96 23.85
N GLU A 458 1.93 13.68 23.61
CA GLU A 458 1.77 15.08 24.01
C GLU A 458 1.73 15.28 25.53
N LEU A 459 1.42 14.25 26.30
CA LEU A 459 1.51 14.31 27.76
C LEU A 459 2.96 14.40 28.25
N ASN A 460 3.94 14.02 27.43
CA ASN A 460 5.36 13.94 27.78
C ASN A 460 5.62 13.16 29.09
N ALA A 461 4.80 12.14 29.36
CA ALA A 461 4.85 11.29 30.55
C ALA A 461 5.45 9.90 30.25
N ILE A 462 5.56 9.56 28.97
CA ILE A 462 6.12 8.31 28.46
C ILE A 462 6.88 8.56 27.16
N SER A 463 7.77 7.64 26.79
CA SER A 463 8.37 7.60 25.46
C SER A 463 7.46 6.90 24.47
N ILE A 464 7.24 7.51 23.32
CA ILE A 464 6.59 6.91 22.16
C ILE A 464 7.60 6.52 21.07
N GLY A 465 8.87 6.30 21.45
CA GLY A 465 9.96 5.93 20.54
C GLY A 465 10.67 7.09 19.86
N VAL A 466 10.20 8.33 20.01
CA VAL A 466 10.92 9.53 19.58
C VAL A 466 12.23 9.63 20.36
N GLY A 467 13.32 9.85 19.63
CA GLY A 467 14.67 9.79 20.21
C GLY A 467 15.32 8.41 20.22
N TYR A 468 14.65 7.44 19.59
CA TYR A 468 15.16 6.09 19.33
C TYR A 468 14.87 5.71 17.86
N THR A 469 15.29 4.51 17.44
CA THR A 469 15.15 4.04 16.05
C THR A 469 13.72 3.65 15.64
N LEU A 470 12.76 3.70 16.58
CA LEU A 470 11.37 3.28 16.42
C LEU A 470 10.39 4.43 16.76
N PRO A 471 10.48 5.61 16.09
CA PRO A 471 9.63 6.74 16.40
C PRO A 471 8.15 6.37 16.22
N PHE A 472 7.33 6.70 17.22
CA PHE A 472 5.89 6.43 17.33
C PHE A 472 5.50 4.96 17.48
N GLN A 473 6.46 4.02 17.50
CA GLN A 473 6.19 2.58 17.49
C GLN A 473 6.21 1.95 18.89
N THR A 474 6.47 2.72 19.94
CA THR A 474 6.61 2.18 21.29
C THR A 474 5.78 2.95 22.30
N PHE A 475 5.49 2.30 23.43
CA PHE A 475 5.02 2.94 24.66
C PHE A 475 5.92 2.45 25.79
N ALA A 476 6.74 3.35 26.36
CA ALA A 476 7.77 2.94 27.33
C ALA A 476 8.04 3.99 28.41
N ALA A 477 8.35 3.53 29.61
CA ALA A 477 8.83 4.32 30.74
C ALA A 477 9.76 3.50 31.63
N GLU A 478 10.44 4.13 32.60
CA GLU A 478 11.35 3.46 33.54
C GLU A 478 10.61 2.47 34.48
N TRP A 479 9.37 2.77 34.84
CA TRP A 479 8.55 2.02 35.79
C TRP A 479 7.72 0.87 35.17
N ILE A 480 7.72 0.72 33.85
CA ILE A 480 6.94 -0.32 33.17
C ILE A 480 7.63 -1.68 33.24
N ASP A 481 6.87 -2.73 33.54
CA ASP A 481 7.23 -4.12 33.27
C ASP A 481 6.77 -4.47 31.85
N SER A 482 7.75 -4.62 30.94
CA SER A 482 7.50 -4.84 29.51
C SER A 482 6.62 -6.06 29.24
N LYS A 483 6.87 -7.16 30.00
CA LYS A 483 6.12 -8.41 29.79
C LYS A 483 4.68 -8.28 30.24
N LYS A 484 4.46 -7.75 31.45
CA LYS A 484 3.09 -7.52 31.97
C LYS A 484 2.30 -6.60 31.04
N LEU A 485 2.93 -5.53 30.56
CA LEU A 485 2.26 -4.59 29.66
C LEU A 485 1.94 -5.26 28.32
N ALA A 486 2.86 -6.02 27.71
CA ALA A 486 2.61 -6.72 26.45
C ALA A 486 1.48 -7.76 26.58
N ASP A 487 1.52 -8.58 27.65
CA ASP A 487 0.48 -9.56 27.93
C ASP A 487 -0.89 -8.86 28.09
N LYS A 488 -0.93 -7.72 28.79
CA LYS A 488 -2.14 -6.92 29.00
C LYS A 488 -2.68 -6.32 27.72
N MET A 489 -1.82 -5.68 26.92
CA MET A 489 -2.21 -5.07 25.65
C MET A 489 -2.74 -6.12 24.66
N ASN A 490 -2.07 -7.26 24.55
CA ASN A 490 -2.53 -8.36 23.70
C ASN A 490 -3.84 -8.98 24.19
N SER A 491 -4.12 -8.97 25.51
CA SER A 491 -5.38 -9.48 26.08
C SER A 491 -6.62 -8.67 25.67
N TYR A 492 -6.47 -7.45 25.18
CA TYR A 492 -7.58 -6.65 24.66
C TYR A 492 -8.06 -7.10 23.26
N GLY A 493 -7.29 -7.92 22.56
CA GLY A 493 -7.68 -8.46 21.26
C GLY A 493 -7.90 -7.37 20.18
N ILE A 494 -7.05 -6.34 20.15
CA ILE A 494 -7.15 -5.26 19.16
C ILE A 494 -6.87 -5.83 17.77
N GLU A 495 -7.88 -5.79 16.91
CA GLU A 495 -7.81 -6.38 15.57
C GLU A 495 -6.69 -5.75 14.73
N GLY A 496 -5.87 -6.60 14.09
CA GLY A 496 -4.79 -6.17 13.22
C GLY A 496 -3.54 -5.61 13.93
N VAL A 497 -3.42 -5.78 15.28
CA VAL A 497 -2.29 -5.29 16.06
C VAL A 497 -1.80 -6.36 17.04
N THR A 498 -0.49 -6.40 17.25
CA THR A 498 0.13 -7.17 18.33
C THR A 498 1.23 -6.35 19.00
N PHE A 499 1.54 -6.70 20.25
CA PHE A 499 2.52 -6.00 21.07
C PHE A 499 3.58 -6.97 21.57
N ARG A 500 4.86 -6.60 21.43
CA ARG A 500 5.96 -7.35 22.02
C ARG A 500 6.67 -6.55 23.11
N PRO A 501 7.24 -7.19 24.13
CA PRO A 501 8.10 -6.51 25.11
C PRO A 501 9.31 -5.88 24.43
N ILE A 502 9.66 -4.65 24.87
CA ILE A 502 10.88 -3.97 24.41
C ILE A 502 11.56 -3.27 25.58
N SER A 503 12.88 -3.13 25.49
CA SER A 503 13.69 -2.27 26.37
C SER A 503 14.70 -1.52 25.52
N TYR A 504 14.87 -0.21 25.74
CA TYR A 504 15.78 0.62 24.98
C TYR A 504 16.22 1.87 25.75
N LYS A 505 17.22 2.56 25.22
CA LYS A 505 17.74 3.80 25.77
C LYS A 505 17.65 4.88 24.70
N PRO A 506 16.80 5.90 24.86
CA PRO A 506 16.70 7.02 23.92
C PRO A 506 17.98 7.84 23.85
N PHE A 507 18.32 8.36 22.68
CA PHE A 507 19.45 9.26 22.44
C PHE A 507 19.11 10.72 22.79
N TYR A 508 17.84 11.09 22.68
CA TYR A 508 17.26 12.40 23.02
C TYR A 508 15.77 12.26 23.34
N ALA A 509 15.06 13.36 23.58
CA ALA A 509 13.64 13.44 23.99
C ALA A 509 13.37 12.77 25.33
N PHE A 510 12.15 12.31 25.56
CA PHE A 510 11.72 11.73 26.83
C PHE A 510 12.56 10.52 27.23
N GLY A 511 13.08 10.55 28.43
CA GLY A 511 13.90 9.46 28.99
C GLY A 511 15.31 9.36 28.41
N MET A 512 15.84 10.44 27.78
CA MET A 512 17.21 10.45 27.24
C MET A 512 18.22 9.88 28.23
N GLY A 513 19.01 8.88 27.77
CA GLY A 513 20.05 8.24 28.56
C GLY A 513 19.55 7.24 29.62
N LYS A 514 18.24 7.09 29.83
CA LYS A 514 17.65 6.16 30.80
C LYS A 514 17.27 4.84 30.12
N ASN A 515 17.26 3.76 30.88
CA ASN A 515 16.72 2.49 30.40
C ASN A 515 15.19 2.53 30.50
N LEU A 516 14.52 2.52 29.37
CA LEU A 516 13.07 2.45 29.29
C LEU A 516 12.62 1.04 28.96
N HIS A 517 11.48 0.65 29.53
CA HIS A 517 10.85 -0.64 29.34
C HIS A 517 9.40 -0.42 28.88
N GLY A 518 8.89 -1.30 28.04
CA GLY A 518 7.52 -1.11 27.51
C GLY A 518 7.17 -2.08 26.41
N VAL A 519 6.36 -1.65 25.48
CA VAL A 519 5.92 -2.44 24.33
C VAL A 519 6.27 -1.76 23.02
N GLU A 520 6.62 -2.57 22.03
CA GLU A 520 6.63 -2.19 20.61
C GLU A 520 5.31 -2.62 19.99
N THR A 521 4.72 -1.72 19.23
CA THR A 521 3.47 -1.94 18.49
C THR A 521 3.80 -2.51 17.11
N HIS A 522 3.19 -3.63 16.76
CA HIS A 522 3.26 -4.22 15.42
C HIS A 522 1.87 -4.18 14.78
N ILE A 523 1.72 -3.38 13.74
CA ILE A 523 0.50 -3.33 12.93
C ILE A 523 0.61 -4.44 11.89
N LEU A 524 -0.30 -5.42 11.93
CA LEU A 524 -0.34 -6.59 11.05
C LEU A 524 -1.29 -6.40 9.88
N ASP A 525 -2.31 -5.56 10.04
CA ASP A 525 -3.29 -5.23 9.01
C ASP A 525 -3.46 -3.71 8.91
N TYR A 526 -2.64 -3.08 8.10
CA TYR A 526 -2.68 -1.63 7.87
C TYR A 526 -3.99 -1.13 7.24
N ARG A 527 -4.76 -2.01 6.57
CA ARG A 527 -5.99 -1.63 5.90
C ARG A 527 -7.18 -1.51 6.84
N ASN A 528 -7.32 -2.45 7.76
CA ASN A 528 -8.53 -2.60 8.58
C ASN A 528 -8.35 -2.13 10.02
N VAL A 529 -7.10 -2.03 10.52
CA VAL A 529 -6.81 -1.59 11.88
C VAL A 529 -7.40 -0.22 12.19
N LYS A 530 -8.00 -0.09 13.38
CA LYS A 530 -8.36 1.21 13.97
C LYS A 530 -7.15 1.75 14.71
N LEU A 531 -6.59 2.86 14.23
CA LEU A 531 -5.32 3.38 14.71
C LEU A 531 -5.44 4.18 16.00
N MET A 532 -6.37 5.14 16.01
CA MET A 532 -6.51 6.10 17.11
C MET A 532 -6.79 5.43 18.47
N PRO A 533 -7.62 4.36 18.57
CA PRO A 533 -7.89 3.69 19.85
C PRO A 533 -6.69 3.01 20.50
N ILE A 534 -5.64 2.64 19.74
CA ILE A 534 -4.48 1.88 20.26
C ILE A 534 -3.87 2.58 21.49
N GLN A 535 -3.66 3.88 21.42
CA GLN A 535 -3.08 4.66 22.51
C GLN A 535 -4.03 4.78 23.73
N PHE A 536 -5.34 4.67 23.55
CA PHE A 536 -6.30 4.68 24.65
C PHE A 536 -6.35 3.32 25.36
N TYR A 537 -6.17 2.22 24.64
CA TYR A 537 -5.93 0.91 25.25
C TYR A 537 -4.64 0.91 26.09
N PHE A 538 -3.59 1.60 25.62
CA PHE A 538 -2.38 1.77 26.42
C PHE A 538 -2.66 2.55 27.72
N ILE A 539 -3.37 3.67 27.67
CA ILE A 539 -3.75 4.43 28.88
C ILE A 539 -4.56 3.56 29.84
N LYS A 540 -5.50 2.76 29.31
CA LYS A 540 -6.26 1.80 30.11
C LYS A 540 -5.37 0.75 30.77
N ALA A 541 -4.43 0.17 30.01
CA ALA A 541 -3.49 -0.83 30.54
C ALA A 541 -2.63 -0.24 31.66
N VAL A 542 -2.15 1.01 31.50
CA VAL A 542 -1.39 1.72 32.57
C VAL A 542 -2.24 1.86 33.82
N LYS A 543 -3.48 2.32 33.72
CA LYS A 543 -4.37 2.48 34.89
C LYS A 543 -4.66 1.17 35.61
N GLU A 544 -4.76 0.07 34.88
CA GLU A 544 -5.05 -1.25 35.47
C GLU A 544 -3.82 -1.92 36.08
N LEU A 545 -2.63 -1.71 35.50
CA LEU A 545 -1.39 -2.35 35.96
C LEU A 545 -0.60 -1.49 36.96
N TYR A 546 -0.69 -0.16 36.83
CA TYR A 546 0.11 0.81 37.59
C TYR A 546 -0.77 1.97 38.05
N PRO A 547 -1.73 1.75 38.98
CA PRO A 547 -2.69 2.76 39.41
C PRO A 547 -2.03 3.99 40.03
N GLU A 548 -0.82 3.86 40.59
CA GLU A 548 0.00 4.96 41.11
C GLU A 548 0.65 5.83 40.00
N GLU A 549 0.78 5.32 38.78
CA GLU A 549 1.40 6.00 37.65
C GLU A 549 0.35 6.60 36.70
N ASN A 550 -0.56 7.39 37.23
CA ASN A 550 -1.57 8.07 36.44
C ASN A 550 -0.93 9.09 35.48
N LEU A 551 -1.11 8.91 34.17
CA LEU A 551 -0.59 9.82 33.13
C LEU A 551 -1.21 11.22 33.20
N PHE A 552 -2.38 11.38 33.84
CA PHE A 552 -3.08 12.64 34.06
C PHE A 552 -2.89 13.19 35.49
N LYS A 553 -1.78 12.87 36.14
CA LYS A 553 -1.42 13.46 37.45
C LYS A 553 -1.07 14.94 37.32
N ASP A 554 -1.16 15.69 38.41
CA ASP A 554 -0.96 17.15 38.44
C ASP A 554 0.41 17.59 37.90
N GLU A 555 1.45 16.77 38.04
CA GLU A 555 2.77 17.03 37.49
C GLU A 555 2.75 17.21 35.95
N ASN A 556 1.82 16.55 35.25
CA ASN A 556 1.66 16.63 33.81
C ASN A 556 0.64 17.71 33.37
N LYS A 557 0.05 18.48 34.31
CA LYS A 557 -1.04 19.41 34.04
C LYS A 557 -0.70 20.49 33.01
N SER A 558 0.56 20.90 32.93
CA SER A 558 1.04 21.85 31.93
C SER A 558 0.87 21.33 30.49
N ARG A 559 0.79 20.01 30.29
CA ARG A 559 0.64 19.34 28.99
C ARG A 559 -0.83 19.05 28.61
N PHE A 560 -1.76 19.15 29.56
CA PHE A 560 -3.18 18.81 29.32
C PHE A 560 -3.80 19.63 28.20
N LYS A 561 -3.51 20.94 28.16
CA LYS A 561 -4.02 21.80 27.09
C LYS A 561 -3.52 21.37 25.70
N MET A 562 -2.25 20.95 25.58
CA MET A 562 -1.72 20.44 24.31
C MET A 562 -2.39 19.14 23.93
N PHE A 563 -2.52 18.19 24.87
CA PHE A 563 -3.26 16.95 24.65
C PHE A 563 -4.69 17.22 24.16
N ASP A 564 -5.44 18.09 24.86
CA ASP A 564 -6.82 18.44 24.51
C ASP A 564 -6.91 19.10 23.12
N ASN A 565 -5.97 20.00 22.79
CA ASN A 565 -5.91 20.64 21.48
C ASN A 565 -5.64 19.63 20.36
N VAL A 566 -4.72 18.68 20.55
CA VAL A 566 -4.41 17.65 19.54
C VAL A 566 -5.60 16.71 19.34
N VAL A 567 -6.28 16.33 20.43
CA VAL A 567 -7.53 15.54 20.37
C VAL A 567 -8.67 16.35 19.73
N GLY A 568 -8.73 17.66 20.00
CA GLY A 568 -9.77 18.58 19.55
C GLY A 568 -10.87 18.84 20.58
N THR A 569 -10.76 18.25 21.78
CA THR A 569 -11.73 18.41 22.89
C THR A 569 -11.10 18.01 24.23
N SER A 570 -11.53 18.64 25.33
CA SER A 570 -11.16 18.23 26.71
C SER A 570 -11.91 16.99 27.19
N LYS A 571 -13.06 16.68 26.60
CA LYS A 571 -13.98 15.62 27.07
C LYS A 571 -13.31 14.25 27.06
N VAL A 572 -12.45 13.97 26.04
CA VAL A 572 -11.71 12.72 25.97
C VAL A 572 -10.77 12.55 27.16
N ARG A 573 -10.04 13.60 27.57
CA ARG A 573 -9.18 13.56 28.76
C ARG A 573 -9.99 13.35 30.03
N GLU A 574 -11.18 13.97 30.12
CA GLU A 574 -12.07 13.80 31.26
C GLU A 574 -12.53 12.35 31.40
N VAL A 575 -12.94 11.71 30.29
CA VAL A 575 -13.26 10.27 30.26
C VAL A 575 -12.04 9.44 30.65
N LEU A 576 -10.88 9.67 30.00
CA LEU A 576 -9.64 8.93 30.27
C LEU A 576 -9.17 9.06 31.74
N ASN A 577 -9.47 10.16 32.39
CA ASN A 577 -9.12 10.37 33.81
C ASN A 577 -10.11 9.70 34.79
N SER A 578 -11.31 9.32 34.34
CA SER A 578 -12.27 8.52 35.09
C SER A 578 -11.99 7.03 35.05
N ASN A 579 -12.81 6.21 35.69
CA ASN A 579 -12.81 4.75 35.42
C ASN A 579 -13.61 4.52 34.14
N PHE A 580 -12.90 4.22 33.03
CA PHE A 580 -13.46 4.15 31.68
C PHE A 580 -13.23 2.79 31.00
N SER A 581 -14.08 2.48 30.03
CA SER A 581 -13.78 1.53 28.95
C SER A 581 -13.39 2.30 27.69
N VAL A 582 -12.65 1.66 26.77
CA VAL A 582 -12.35 2.31 25.47
C VAL A 582 -13.61 2.53 24.64
N GLU A 583 -14.64 1.73 24.89
CA GLU A 583 -15.98 1.88 24.29
C GLU A 583 -16.65 3.23 24.66
N ASP A 584 -16.38 3.77 25.86
CA ASP A 584 -16.92 5.06 26.29
C ASP A 584 -16.41 6.23 25.42
N LEU A 585 -15.33 6.01 24.68
CA LEU A 585 -14.74 7.00 23.77
C LEU A 585 -15.34 6.95 22.36
N LYS A 586 -16.04 5.87 21.98
CA LYS A 586 -16.63 5.72 20.64
C LYS A 586 -17.54 6.89 20.22
N PRO A 587 -18.40 7.45 21.09
CA PRO A 587 -19.25 8.59 20.72
C PRO A 587 -18.45 9.80 20.21
N PHE A 588 -17.20 9.98 20.67
CA PHE A 588 -16.34 11.09 20.27
C PHE A 588 -15.62 10.86 18.94
N PHE A 589 -15.60 9.61 18.43
CA PHE A 589 -14.74 9.26 17.29
C PHE A 589 -15.49 8.69 16.09
N GLU A 590 -16.57 7.95 16.31
CA GLU A 590 -17.21 7.21 15.22
C GLU A 590 -18.30 8.03 14.53
N LYS A 591 -19.17 8.70 15.32
CA LYS A 591 -20.29 9.44 14.76
C LYS A 591 -19.83 10.60 13.87
N GLU A 592 -19.01 11.49 14.42
CA GLU A 592 -18.51 12.66 13.70
C GLU A 592 -17.62 12.26 12.49
N ALA A 593 -16.81 11.21 12.65
CA ALA A 593 -16.01 10.67 11.56
C ALA A 593 -16.89 10.17 10.40
N SER A 594 -18.01 9.49 10.71
CA SER A 594 -18.96 9.03 9.70
C SER A 594 -19.66 10.19 9.00
N GLU A 595 -20.13 11.18 9.75
CA GLU A 595 -20.79 12.38 9.23
C GLU A 595 -19.81 13.19 8.34
N PHE A 596 -18.56 13.34 8.78
CA PHE A 596 -17.53 14.03 7.99
C PHE A 596 -17.19 13.30 6.71
N ARG A 597 -17.14 11.95 6.73
CA ARG A 597 -16.91 11.16 5.52
C ARG A 597 -17.98 11.42 4.45
N GLU A 598 -19.24 11.48 4.84
CA GLU A 598 -20.32 11.79 3.90
C GLU A 598 -20.25 13.24 3.42
N PHE A 599 -20.03 14.18 4.34
CA PHE A 599 -19.90 15.60 4.05
C PHE A 599 -18.76 15.92 3.08
N SER A 600 -17.61 15.29 3.28
CA SER A 600 -16.40 15.56 2.48
C SER A 600 -16.42 15.02 1.05
N LYS A 601 -17.34 14.12 0.72
CA LYS A 601 -17.45 13.52 -0.64
C LYS A 601 -17.57 14.54 -1.75
N LYS A 602 -18.19 15.69 -1.51
CA LYS A 602 -18.34 16.76 -2.52
C LYS A 602 -17.02 17.41 -2.94
N TYR A 603 -15.95 17.20 -2.16
CA TYR A 603 -14.59 17.69 -2.44
C TYR A 603 -13.68 16.63 -3.06
N PHE A 604 -14.17 15.42 -3.28
CA PHE A 604 -13.35 14.34 -3.82
C PHE A 604 -12.95 14.64 -5.27
N LEU A 605 -11.66 14.69 -5.51
CA LEU A 605 -11.04 14.77 -6.83
C LEU A 605 -10.81 13.39 -7.43
N TYR A 606 -10.82 12.37 -6.59
CA TYR A 606 -10.47 10.99 -6.96
C TYR A 606 -11.59 10.03 -6.55
N LYS A 607 -11.71 8.91 -7.29
CA LYS A 607 -12.73 7.85 -7.07
C LYS A 607 -12.29 6.86 -6.01
#